data_766cbacc00f030f39cdfe8f76acbbc1e
#
_entry.id   766cbacc00f030f39cdfe8f76acbbc1e
#
_cell.length_a   1.000
_cell.length_b   1.000
_cell.length_c   1.000
_cell.angle_alpha   90.00
_cell.angle_beta   90.00
_cell.angle_gamma   90.00
#
_symmetry.space_group_name_H-M   'P 1'
#
loop_
_entity.id
_entity.type
_entity.pdbx_description
1 polymer ?
#
loop_
_entity_poly.entity_id
_entity_poly.type
_entity_poly.pdbx_seq_one_letter_code
_entity_poly.pdbx_strand_id
1 'polypeptide(L)'
;MLQEPVIVSVLQTRASSNVSDNMRRLNLLVKKTAGDILVMPEYAMIDPTNLSAEVLYKASYEWSEKWLGNLKKLAQEYDSCIIGTLFEPSSEKPRVYNTAVVIDRSGEIVASYSKTHLFDILGFRESDKIARGEKLFEPVDVCGARIGLAICFEIRYPELFRLQAEKGVDVFFVPSAWYTGHGKEEAYRVLAQARAHENVSYVVGAVLYGEYFTGRSLIVDPRGVVVAEAGFGERVVEAVLEPEILAEARRLMPLLDLRRKDLYRLEKL
;
A
#
# COMPACT_ATOMS: atom_id res chain seq x y z
N MET A 1 9.46 -6.46 15.36
CA MET A 1 10.63 -6.80 14.49
C MET A 1 10.36 -8.14 13.84
N LEU A 2 10.61 -8.21 12.54
CA LEU A 2 10.56 -9.47 11.78
C LEU A 2 11.46 -10.50 12.45
N GLN A 3 10.89 -11.61 12.94
CA GLN A 3 11.61 -12.66 13.67
C GLN A 3 11.67 -13.98 12.89
N GLU A 4 10.68 -14.21 12.04
CA GLU A 4 10.57 -15.38 11.18
C GLU A 4 10.33 -14.92 9.73
N PRO A 5 10.65 -15.76 8.73
CA PRO A 5 10.33 -15.44 7.35
C PRO A 5 8.84 -15.22 7.14
N VAL A 6 8.47 -14.14 6.44
CA VAL A 6 7.07 -13.78 6.12
C VAL A 6 6.89 -13.77 4.61
N ILE A 7 5.96 -14.54 4.09
CA ILE A 7 5.63 -14.55 2.67
C ILE A 7 4.66 -13.41 2.38
N VAL A 8 5.05 -12.51 1.48
CA VAL A 8 4.19 -11.43 1.00
C VAL A 8 3.73 -11.73 -0.41
N SER A 9 2.42 -11.66 -0.65
CA SER A 9 1.81 -11.82 -1.97
C SER A 9 1.15 -10.52 -2.41
N VAL A 10 1.65 -9.95 -3.49
CA VAL A 10 1.09 -8.76 -4.14
C VAL A 10 0.10 -9.20 -5.21
N LEU A 11 -1.14 -8.76 -5.08
CA LEU A 11 -2.23 -9.11 -5.99
C LEU A 11 -2.37 -8.02 -7.06
N GLN A 12 -1.50 -8.02 -8.09
CA GLN A 12 -1.63 -7.09 -9.21
C GLN A 12 -2.91 -7.39 -9.98
N THR A 13 -3.92 -6.55 -9.81
CA THR A 13 -5.22 -6.66 -10.45
C THR A 13 -5.55 -5.39 -11.23
N ARG A 14 -6.58 -5.45 -12.06
CA ARG A 14 -7.24 -4.28 -12.63
C ARG A 14 -8.56 -4.03 -11.92
N ALA A 15 -9.02 -2.79 -11.97
CA ALA A 15 -10.33 -2.41 -11.48
C ALA A 15 -11.21 -1.85 -12.61
N SER A 16 -12.52 -2.05 -12.45
CA SER A 16 -13.56 -1.44 -13.25
C SER A 16 -14.46 -0.60 -12.34
N SER A 17 -15.49 0.02 -12.91
CA SER A 17 -16.54 0.69 -12.14
C SER A 17 -17.53 -0.26 -11.44
N ASN A 18 -17.34 -1.59 -11.54
CA ASN A 18 -18.20 -2.61 -10.93
C ASN A 18 -17.48 -3.34 -9.80
N VAL A 19 -17.86 -3.03 -8.55
CA VAL A 19 -17.26 -3.61 -7.35
C VAL A 19 -17.39 -5.14 -7.29
N SER A 20 -18.54 -5.71 -7.72
CA SER A 20 -18.74 -7.15 -7.69
C SER A 20 -17.82 -7.90 -8.67
N ASP A 21 -17.55 -7.31 -9.84
CA ASP A 21 -16.58 -7.85 -10.78
C ASP A 21 -15.16 -7.77 -10.24
N ASN A 22 -14.82 -6.68 -9.59
CA ASN A 22 -13.50 -6.49 -8.96
C ASN A 22 -13.29 -7.47 -7.81
N MET A 23 -14.31 -7.69 -6.95
CA MET A 23 -14.28 -8.74 -5.92
C MET A 23 -14.05 -10.13 -6.52
N ARG A 24 -14.76 -10.48 -7.59
CA ARG A 24 -14.59 -11.78 -8.26
C ARG A 24 -13.16 -11.95 -8.79
N ARG A 25 -12.57 -10.92 -9.40
CA ARG A 25 -11.18 -10.94 -9.88
C ARG A 25 -10.20 -11.13 -8.74
N LEU A 26 -10.37 -10.35 -7.67
CA LEU A 26 -9.54 -10.46 -6.49
C LEU A 26 -9.58 -11.88 -5.91
N ASN A 27 -10.78 -12.44 -5.71
CA ASN A 27 -10.96 -13.80 -5.19
C ASN A 27 -10.31 -14.88 -6.07
N LEU A 28 -10.22 -14.66 -7.39
CA LEU A 28 -9.50 -15.57 -8.30
C LEU A 28 -7.97 -15.44 -8.16
N LEU A 29 -7.45 -14.26 -7.86
CA LEU A 29 -6.02 -14.06 -7.62
C LEU A 29 -5.60 -14.64 -6.27
N VAL A 30 -6.38 -14.43 -5.22
CA VAL A 30 -6.10 -14.96 -3.87
C VAL A 30 -5.96 -16.48 -3.87
N LYS A 31 -6.74 -17.21 -4.69
CA LYS A 31 -6.61 -18.67 -4.85
C LYS A 31 -5.24 -19.15 -5.36
N LYS A 32 -4.41 -18.25 -5.87
CA LYS A 32 -3.10 -18.54 -6.44
C LYS A 32 -1.94 -18.16 -5.51
N THR A 33 -2.22 -17.80 -4.28
CA THR A 33 -1.24 -17.31 -3.31
C THR A 33 -1.22 -18.21 -2.07
N ALA A 34 -0.08 -18.22 -1.40
CA ALA A 34 0.12 -18.83 -0.08
C ALA A 34 0.75 -17.83 0.91
N GLY A 35 0.60 -16.50 0.65
CA GLY A 35 1.24 -15.48 1.45
C GLY A 35 0.65 -15.31 2.84
N ASP A 36 1.50 -14.99 3.80
CA ASP A 36 1.10 -14.57 5.15
C ASP A 36 0.43 -13.20 5.14
N ILE A 37 0.88 -12.32 4.22
CA ILE A 37 0.34 -10.99 4.02
C ILE A 37 -0.03 -10.82 2.54
N LEU A 38 -1.32 -10.58 2.28
CA LEU A 38 -1.84 -10.27 0.96
C LEU A 38 -2.01 -8.77 0.82
N VAL A 39 -1.45 -8.19 -0.24
CA VAL A 39 -1.59 -6.75 -0.48
C VAL A 39 -2.20 -6.45 -1.84
N MET A 40 -3.17 -5.55 -1.84
CA MET A 40 -3.91 -5.12 -3.03
C MET A 40 -3.52 -3.71 -3.42
N PRO A 41 -3.65 -3.36 -4.71
CA PRO A 41 -3.45 -1.99 -5.17
C PRO A 41 -4.46 -1.00 -4.60
N GLU A 42 -4.09 0.27 -4.62
CA GLU A 42 -5.04 1.37 -4.50
C GLU A 42 -6.12 1.24 -5.59
N TYR A 43 -7.35 1.59 -5.27
CA TYR A 43 -8.51 1.52 -6.17
C TYR A 43 -8.90 0.10 -6.64
N ALA A 44 -8.35 -0.96 -6.03
CA ALA A 44 -8.74 -2.34 -6.36
C ALA A 44 -10.25 -2.59 -6.15
N MET A 45 -10.88 -1.86 -5.21
CA MET A 45 -12.32 -1.92 -4.99
C MET A 45 -13.12 -1.39 -6.19
N ILE A 46 -12.72 -0.24 -6.70
CA ILE A 46 -13.38 0.43 -7.81
C ILE A 46 -12.45 1.51 -8.38
N ASP A 47 -12.39 1.62 -9.70
CA ASP A 47 -11.71 2.72 -10.38
C ASP A 47 -12.57 3.99 -10.36
N PRO A 48 -12.14 5.07 -9.63
CA PRO A 48 -12.90 6.30 -9.51
C PRO A 48 -12.70 7.26 -10.69
N THR A 49 -11.88 6.92 -11.69
CA THR A 49 -11.42 7.84 -12.75
C THR A 49 -12.61 8.55 -13.44
N ASN A 50 -13.63 7.78 -13.82
CA ASN A 50 -14.80 8.29 -14.53
C ASN A 50 -16.05 8.49 -13.64
N LEU A 51 -15.90 8.45 -12.30
CA LEU A 51 -17.00 8.67 -11.36
C LEU A 51 -16.99 10.11 -10.86
N SER A 52 -18.18 10.71 -10.69
CA SER A 52 -18.27 11.99 -9.98
C SER A 52 -18.10 11.80 -8.47
N ALA A 53 -17.77 12.88 -7.76
CA ALA A 53 -17.65 12.87 -6.31
C ALA A 53 -18.96 12.44 -5.63
N GLU A 54 -20.12 12.89 -6.14
CA GLU A 54 -21.44 12.54 -5.61
C GLU A 54 -21.76 11.06 -5.77
N VAL A 55 -21.42 10.47 -6.93
CA VAL A 55 -21.59 9.02 -7.17
C VAL A 55 -20.70 8.23 -6.24
N LEU A 56 -19.44 8.61 -6.14
CA LEU A 56 -18.46 7.95 -5.27
C LEU A 56 -18.88 8.06 -3.80
N TYR A 57 -19.35 9.24 -3.36
CA TYR A 57 -19.81 9.47 -1.99
C TYR A 57 -21.03 8.61 -1.63
N LYS A 58 -22.05 8.56 -2.50
CA LYS A 58 -23.23 7.71 -2.26
C LYS A 58 -22.87 6.23 -2.19
N ALA A 59 -22.03 5.81 -3.10
CA ALA A 59 -21.63 4.42 -3.22
C ALA A 59 -20.65 3.95 -2.15
N SER A 60 -19.90 4.87 -1.52
CA SER A 60 -18.92 4.51 -0.49
C SER A 60 -19.56 3.82 0.71
N TYR A 61 -20.78 4.14 1.07
CA TYR A 61 -21.52 3.47 2.15
C TYR A 61 -21.79 1.98 1.83
N GLU A 62 -22.38 1.68 0.67
CA GLU A 62 -22.76 0.32 0.31
C GLU A 62 -21.58 -0.49 -0.20
N TRP A 63 -20.75 0.12 -1.05
CA TRP A 63 -19.67 -0.61 -1.71
C TRP A 63 -18.53 -0.93 -0.76
N SER A 64 -18.19 0.00 0.14
CA SER A 64 -17.12 -0.23 1.11
C SER A 64 -17.48 -1.32 2.12
N GLU A 65 -18.73 -1.38 2.56
CA GLU A 65 -19.19 -2.44 3.45
C GLU A 65 -19.07 -3.82 2.78
N LYS A 66 -19.54 -3.95 1.54
CA LYS A 66 -19.41 -5.20 0.76
C LYS A 66 -17.95 -5.59 0.55
N TRP A 67 -17.13 -4.62 0.16
CA TRP A 67 -15.71 -4.83 -0.09
C TRP A 67 -14.99 -5.27 1.16
N LEU A 68 -15.17 -4.54 2.26
CA LEU A 68 -14.57 -4.85 3.54
C LEU A 68 -15.00 -6.22 4.06
N GLY A 69 -16.27 -6.56 3.93
CA GLY A 69 -16.80 -7.88 4.28
C GLY A 69 -16.13 -9.01 3.49
N ASN A 70 -15.86 -8.79 2.19
CA ASN A 70 -15.10 -9.75 1.37
C ASN A 70 -13.66 -9.87 1.83
N LEU A 71 -12.97 -8.75 2.14
CA LEU A 71 -11.59 -8.78 2.62
C LEU A 71 -11.47 -9.53 3.96
N LYS A 72 -12.36 -9.26 4.91
CA LYS A 72 -12.42 -9.96 6.20
C LYS A 72 -12.59 -11.47 6.03
N LYS A 73 -13.52 -11.86 5.14
CA LYS A 73 -13.73 -13.27 4.81
C LYS A 73 -12.48 -13.92 4.19
N LEU A 74 -11.82 -13.25 3.26
CA LEU A 74 -10.58 -13.75 2.66
C LEU A 74 -9.46 -13.90 3.69
N ALA A 75 -9.31 -12.95 4.62
CA ALA A 75 -8.33 -13.04 5.69
C ALA A 75 -8.51 -14.32 6.52
N GLN A 76 -9.75 -14.63 6.91
CA GLN A 76 -10.10 -15.84 7.66
C GLN A 76 -9.96 -17.13 6.85
N GLU A 77 -10.42 -17.11 5.58
CA GLU A 77 -10.42 -18.30 4.71
C GLU A 77 -9.01 -18.76 4.34
N TYR A 78 -8.08 -17.79 4.16
CA TYR A 78 -6.70 -18.05 3.74
C TYR A 78 -5.68 -17.95 4.89
N ASP A 79 -6.14 -17.73 6.12
CA ASP A 79 -5.29 -17.52 7.31
C ASP A 79 -4.17 -16.49 7.06
N SER A 80 -4.52 -15.38 6.40
CA SER A 80 -3.59 -14.35 5.94
C SER A 80 -4.00 -12.97 6.42
N CYS A 81 -3.04 -12.10 6.73
CA CYS A 81 -3.33 -10.68 6.88
C CYS A 81 -3.61 -10.03 5.53
N ILE A 82 -4.48 -9.03 5.49
CA ILE A 82 -4.82 -8.33 4.27
C ILE A 82 -4.55 -6.84 4.41
N ILE A 83 -3.87 -6.28 3.41
CA ILE A 83 -3.73 -4.83 3.22
C ILE A 83 -4.48 -4.45 1.94
N GLY A 84 -5.53 -3.67 2.09
CA GLY A 84 -6.37 -3.22 0.99
C GLY A 84 -6.80 -1.79 1.13
N THR A 85 -7.34 -1.19 0.07
CA THR A 85 -7.89 0.16 0.08
C THR A 85 -9.38 0.15 -0.17
N LEU A 86 -10.07 1.15 0.36
CA LEU A 86 -11.50 1.37 0.17
C LEU A 86 -11.81 2.88 0.24
N PHE A 87 -13.02 3.25 -0.14
CA PHE A 87 -13.49 4.62 0.01
C PHE A 87 -14.43 4.72 1.19
N GLU A 88 -14.15 5.65 2.11
CA GLU A 88 -15.01 5.96 3.24
C GLU A 88 -15.67 7.33 3.08
N PRO A 89 -16.94 7.51 3.54
CA PRO A 89 -17.56 8.82 3.54
C PRO A 89 -16.76 9.81 4.38
N SER A 90 -16.50 11.01 3.85
CA SER A 90 -15.87 12.07 4.62
C SER A 90 -16.90 13.07 5.18
N SER A 91 -16.48 13.91 6.12
CA SER A 91 -17.25 15.06 6.58
C SER A 91 -17.36 16.15 5.51
N GLU A 92 -16.49 16.15 4.50
CA GLU A 92 -16.39 17.13 3.44
C GLU A 92 -17.20 16.73 2.20
N LYS A 93 -18.51 16.54 2.36
CA LYS A 93 -19.40 16.13 1.25
C LYS A 93 -19.23 17.01 0.00
N PRO A 94 -19.21 16.43 -1.22
CA PRO A 94 -19.41 15.01 -1.56
C PRO A 94 -18.11 14.20 -1.67
N ARG A 95 -16.99 14.64 -1.06
CA ARG A 95 -15.70 13.94 -1.09
C ARG A 95 -15.72 12.69 -0.20
N VAL A 96 -14.86 11.74 -0.52
CA VAL A 96 -14.63 10.51 0.26
C VAL A 96 -13.18 10.45 0.72
N TYR A 97 -12.89 9.67 1.77
CA TYR A 97 -11.50 9.30 2.08
C TYR A 97 -11.07 8.11 1.24
N ASN A 98 -9.82 8.13 0.79
CA ASN A 98 -9.10 6.99 0.24
C ASN A 98 -8.35 6.35 1.42
N THR A 99 -8.88 5.25 1.94
CA THR A 99 -8.40 4.63 3.18
C THR A 99 -7.77 3.27 2.91
N ALA A 100 -6.55 3.07 3.41
CA ALA A 100 -5.95 1.75 3.51
C ALA A 100 -6.34 1.11 4.85
N VAL A 101 -6.68 -0.18 4.83
CA VAL A 101 -6.99 -0.98 6.02
C VAL A 101 -6.02 -2.14 6.14
N VAL A 102 -5.67 -2.46 7.38
CA VAL A 102 -4.91 -3.64 7.76
C VAL A 102 -5.84 -4.57 8.51
N ILE A 103 -6.03 -5.77 7.98
CA ILE A 103 -6.93 -6.79 8.52
C ILE A 103 -6.06 -7.98 8.93
N ASP A 104 -6.21 -8.45 10.15
CA ASP A 104 -5.50 -9.63 10.65
C ASP A 104 -6.16 -10.95 10.18
N ARG A 105 -5.53 -12.08 10.52
CA ARG A 105 -6.02 -13.43 10.17
C ARG A 105 -7.41 -13.75 10.72
N SER A 106 -7.81 -13.11 11.83
CA SER A 106 -9.15 -13.27 12.41
C SER A 106 -10.24 -12.48 11.66
N GLY A 107 -9.84 -11.62 10.71
CA GLY A 107 -10.72 -10.72 9.99
C GLY A 107 -10.98 -9.40 10.71
N GLU A 108 -10.24 -9.08 11.77
CA GLU A 108 -10.38 -7.81 12.49
C GLU A 108 -9.50 -6.71 11.86
N ILE A 109 -10.03 -5.49 11.84
CA ILE A 109 -9.27 -4.32 11.39
C ILE A 109 -8.36 -3.88 12.53
N VAL A 110 -7.06 -4.09 12.36
CA VAL A 110 -6.05 -3.70 13.37
C VAL A 110 -5.51 -2.30 13.16
N ALA A 111 -5.60 -1.77 11.95
CA ALA A 111 -5.25 -0.39 11.64
C ALA A 111 -5.97 0.12 10.39
N SER A 112 -6.12 1.45 10.30
CA SER A 112 -6.59 2.16 9.11
C SER A 112 -5.82 3.45 8.91
N TYR A 113 -5.73 3.89 7.64
CA TYR A 113 -5.01 5.10 7.26
C TYR A 113 -5.67 5.76 6.06
N SER A 114 -6.13 6.99 6.21
CA SER A 114 -6.65 7.80 5.10
C SER A 114 -5.52 8.63 4.49
N LYS A 115 -5.40 8.57 3.16
CA LYS A 115 -4.37 9.27 2.37
C LYS A 115 -4.28 10.76 2.71
N THR A 116 -3.10 11.22 3.10
CA THR A 116 -2.86 12.61 3.53
C THR A 116 -2.38 13.51 2.40
N HIS A 117 -1.64 12.97 1.42
CA HIS A 117 -1.10 13.70 0.27
C HIS A 117 -1.80 13.28 -1.01
N LEU A 118 -2.64 14.16 -1.53
CA LEU A 118 -3.45 13.90 -2.72
C LEU A 118 -2.69 14.23 -4.01
N PHE A 119 -3.02 13.53 -5.08
CA PHE A 119 -2.39 13.67 -6.40
C PHE A 119 -3.01 14.85 -7.17
N ASP A 120 -2.62 16.08 -6.81
CA ASP A 120 -3.07 17.33 -7.43
C ASP A 120 -1.98 17.93 -8.33
N ILE A 121 -1.47 17.13 -9.27
CA ILE A 121 -0.41 17.53 -10.21
C ILE A 121 -0.68 16.98 -11.62
N LEU A 122 0.04 17.48 -12.62
CA LEU A 122 -0.02 17.01 -14.00
C LEU A 122 -1.43 17.07 -14.62
N GLY A 123 -2.24 18.05 -14.21
CA GLY A 123 -3.60 18.21 -14.69
C GLY A 123 -4.64 17.35 -13.96
N PHE A 124 -4.21 16.50 -13.05
CA PHE A 124 -5.11 15.75 -12.16
C PHE A 124 -5.40 16.54 -10.88
N ARG A 125 -6.61 16.39 -10.37
CA ARG A 125 -7.06 16.95 -9.10
C ARG A 125 -7.80 15.89 -8.30
N GLU A 126 -7.04 15.05 -7.58
CA GLU A 126 -7.62 14.03 -6.71
C GLU A 126 -8.50 14.66 -5.63
N SER A 127 -8.13 15.88 -5.17
CA SER A 127 -8.89 16.65 -4.18
C SER A 127 -10.30 17.04 -4.62
N ASP A 128 -10.65 16.96 -5.90
CA ASP A 128 -12.02 17.19 -6.35
C ASP A 128 -12.99 16.10 -5.84
N LYS A 129 -12.47 14.89 -5.57
CA LYS A 129 -13.26 13.71 -5.16
C LYS A 129 -12.86 13.16 -3.79
N ILE A 130 -11.60 13.34 -3.41
CA ILE A 130 -11.01 12.76 -2.19
C ILE A 130 -10.75 13.87 -1.17
N ALA A 131 -11.14 13.62 0.08
CA ALA A 131 -10.77 14.45 1.22
C ALA A 131 -9.42 14.00 1.78
N ARG A 132 -8.65 14.95 2.32
CA ARG A 132 -7.35 14.65 2.94
C ARG A 132 -7.53 13.96 4.28
N GLY A 133 -6.75 12.91 4.52
CA GLY A 133 -6.56 12.36 5.85
C GLY A 133 -5.84 13.35 6.76
N GLU A 134 -6.16 13.32 8.04
CA GLU A 134 -5.64 14.27 9.03
C GLU A 134 -4.51 13.70 9.90
N LYS A 135 -4.25 12.38 9.80
CA LYS A 135 -3.29 11.68 10.65
C LYS A 135 -2.31 10.87 9.83
N LEU A 136 -1.04 10.92 10.21
CA LEU A 136 -0.05 10.02 9.66
C LEU A 136 -0.26 8.60 10.20
N PHE A 137 0.14 7.60 9.39
CA PHE A 137 0.06 6.21 9.81
C PHE A 137 0.98 5.93 11.00
N GLU A 138 0.45 5.22 11.99
CA GLU A 138 1.22 4.70 13.11
C GLU A 138 1.54 3.22 12.85
N PRO A 139 2.83 2.83 12.81
CA PRO A 139 3.23 1.46 12.54
C PRO A 139 2.61 0.45 13.52
N VAL A 140 2.15 -0.68 13.01
CA VAL A 140 1.54 -1.75 13.78
C VAL A 140 2.26 -3.07 13.58
N ASP A 141 2.22 -3.94 14.61
CA ASP A 141 2.75 -5.30 14.54
C ASP A 141 1.60 -6.24 14.12
N VAL A 142 1.76 -6.92 12.98
CA VAL A 142 0.77 -7.85 12.45
C VAL A 142 1.43 -8.90 11.57
N CYS A 143 0.95 -10.15 11.62
CA CYS A 143 1.46 -11.27 10.84
C CYS A 143 2.99 -11.38 10.82
N GLY A 144 3.62 -11.24 11.99
CA GLY A 144 5.07 -11.44 12.16
C GLY A 144 5.96 -10.26 11.75
N ALA A 145 5.39 -9.15 11.27
CA ALA A 145 6.14 -7.98 10.84
C ALA A 145 5.61 -6.67 11.44
N ARG A 146 6.51 -5.71 11.68
CA ARG A 146 6.12 -4.34 11.99
C ARG A 146 5.96 -3.56 10.69
N ILE A 147 4.72 -3.21 10.37
CA ILE A 147 4.37 -2.62 9.08
C ILE A 147 4.23 -1.11 9.14
N GLY A 148 4.63 -0.46 8.04
CA GLY A 148 4.36 0.93 7.70
C GLY A 148 3.46 1.01 6.47
N LEU A 149 2.74 2.13 6.31
CA LEU A 149 1.86 2.38 5.16
C LEU A 149 2.10 3.76 4.55
N ALA A 150 1.99 3.80 3.24
CA ALA A 150 1.79 5.02 2.44
C ALA A 150 0.92 4.66 1.22
N ILE A 151 0.17 5.60 0.68
CA ILE A 151 -0.73 5.32 -0.46
C ILE A 151 -0.23 6.06 -1.71
N CYS A 152 0.18 5.30 -2.74
CA CYS A 152 0.44 5.76 -4.11
C CYS A 152 1.36 7.00 -4.19
N PHE A 153 0.77 8.17 -4.41
CA PHE A 153 1.48 9.45 -4.55
C PHE A 153 2.41 9.75 -3.40
N GLU A 154 2.06 9.27 -2.21
CA GLU A 154 2.81 9.45 -0.97
C GLU A 154 4.21 8.84 -0.98
N ILE A 155 4.50 7.90 -1.90
CA ILE A 155 5.85 7.37 -2.08
C ILE A 155 6.89 8.47 -2.43
N ARG A 156 6.43 9.65 -2.87
CA ARG A 156 7.29 10.80 -3.18
C ARG A 156 7.75 11.57 -1.96
N TYR A 157 7.13 11.36 -0.80
CA TYR A 157 7.41 12.10 0.44
C TYR A 157 8.24 11.24 1.39
N PRO A 158 9.59 11.37 1.37
CA PRO A 158 10.50 10.57 2.21
C PRO A 158 10.23 10.76 3.70
N GLU A 159 9.68 11.91 4.09
CA GLU A 159 9.35 12.25 5.46
C GLU A 159 8.38 11.24 6.08
N LEU A 160 7.36 10.81 5.34
CA LEU A 160 6.37 9.84 5.81
C LEU A 160 7.01 8.50 6.15
N PHE A 161 7.93 8.06 5.30
CA PHE A 161 8.66 6.80 5.50
C PHE A 161 9.65 6.92 6.64
N ARG A 162 10.36 8.04 6.74
CA ARG A 162 11.35 8.27 7.77
C ARG A 162 10.74 8.30 9.17
N LEU A 163 9.62 9.02 9.36
CA LEU A 163 8.90 9.08 10.63
C LEU A 163 8.44 7.69 11.10
N GLN A 164 8.02 6.85 10.18
CA GLN A 164 7.62 5.48 10.48
C GLN A 164 8.82 4.56 10.72
N ALA A 165 9.90 4.71 9.92
CA ALA A 165 11.15 3.94 10.08
C ALA A 165 11.80 4.15 11.45
N GLU A 166 11.75 5.37 12.00
CA GLU A 166 12.21 5.67 13.35
C GLU A 166 11.45 4.92 14.45
N LYS A 167 10.27 4.39 14.11
CA LYS A 167 9.45 3.51 14.97
C LYS A 167 9.69 2.03 14.72
N GLY A 168 10.74 1.68 13.95
CA GLY A 168 11.21 0.32 13.77
C GLY A 168 10.45 -0.49 12.70
N VAL A 169 9.90 0.15 11.68
CA VAL A 169 9.20 -0.53 10.57
C VAL A 169 10.12 -1.53 9.86
N ASP A 170 9.65 -2.75 9.69
CA ASP A 170 10.34 -3.82 8.97
C ASP A 170 10.02 -3.78 7.46
N VAL A 171 8.77 -3.48 7.14
CA VAL A 171 8.25 -3.43 5.76
C VAL A 171 7.24 -2.31 5.57
N PHE A 172 7.40 -1.55 4.50
CA PHE A 172 6.42 -0.56 4.03
C PHE A 172 5.56 -1.15 2.94
N PHE A 173 4.25 -1.04 3.07
CA PHE A 173 3.29 -1.35 2.02
C PHE A 173 2.81 -0.07 1.34
N VAL A 174 2.80 -0.09 0.00
CA VAL A 174 2.43 1.08 -0.82
C VAL A 174 1.41 0.66 -1.88
N PRO A 175 0.12 0.50 -1.49
CA PRO A 175 -0.96 0.37 -2.45
C PRO A 175 -0.99 1.56 -3.39
N SER A 176 -1.03 1.31 -4.71
CA SER A 176 -0.90 2.37 -5.71
C SER A 176 -1.79 2.16 -6.93
N ALA A 177 -2.35 3.25 -7.44
CA ALA A 177 -2.95 3.37 -8.76
C ALA A 177 -2.10 4.34 -9.59
N TRP A 178 -0.91 3.86 -9.98
CA TRP A 178 0.10 4.69 -10.62
C TRP A 178 -0.18 4.85 -12.11
N TYR A 179 -0.50 6.08 -12.52
CA TYR A 179 -0.85 6.38 -13.90
C TYR A 179 0.30 6.11 -14.87
N THR A 180 -0.04 5.58 -16.05
CA THR A 180 0.88 5.44 -17.19
C THR A 180 1.39 6.80 -17.68
N GLY A 181 2.51 6.80 -18.39
CA GLY A 181 3.11 8.00 -18.99
C GLY A 181 4.63 7.86 -19.10
N HIS A 182 5.25 8.80 -19.78
CA HIS A 182 6.70 8.78 -20.01
C HIS A 182 7.47 8.74 -18.68
N GLY A 183 8.33 7.75 -18.51
CA GLY A 183 9.17 7.57 -17.33
C GLY A 183 8.43 7.22 -16.02
N LYS A 184 7.11 6.96 -16.07
CA LYS A 184 6.32 6.72 -14.86
C LYS A 184 6.66 5.41 -14.16
N GLU A 185 6.89 4.35 -14.92
CA GLU A 185 7.27 3.04 -14.37
C GLU A 185 8.64 3.12 -13.68
N GLU A 186 9.61 3.76 -14.34
CA GLU A 186 10.95 3.95 -13.78
C GLU A 186 10.90 4.85 -12.53
N ALA A 187 10.11 5.92 -12.56
CA ALA A 187 9.95 6.80 -11.40
C ALA A 187 9.41 6.04 -10.18
N TYR A 188 8.43 5.15 -10.36
CA TYR A 188 7.91 4.35 -9.25
C TYR A 188 8.96 3.41 -8.69
N ARG A 189 9.68 2.69 -9.58
CA ARG A 189 10.74 1.76 -9.22
C ARG A 189 11.86 2.46 -8.44
N VAL A 190 12.38 3.57 -8.94
CA VAL A 190 13.43 4.36 -8.27
C VAL A 190 12.98 4.85 -6.91
N LEU A 191 11.75 5.34 -6.79
CA LEU A 191 11.22 5.79 -5.51
C LEU A 191 11.10 4.63 -4.51
N ALA A 192 10.57 3.47 -4.92
CA ALA A 192 10.47 2.31 -4.06
C ALA A 192 11.84 1.83 -3.56
N GLN A 193 12.83 1.77 -4.45
CA GLN A 193 14.21 1.42 -4.09
C GLN A 193 14.84 2.44 -3.13
N ALA A 194 14.61 3.74 -3.36
CA ALA A 194 15.08 4.78 -2.46
C ALA A 194 14.45 4.66 -1.07
N ARG A 195 13.11 4.46 -0.98
CA ARG A 195 12.42 4.28 0.30
C ARG A 195 12.92 3.05 1.07
N ALA A 196 13.21 1.94 0.36
CA ALA A 196 13.77 0.75 0.99
C ALA A 196 15.18 1.00 1.53
N HIS A 197 16.07 1.51 0.68
CA HIS A 197 17.49 1.68 1.01
C HIS A 197 17.73 2.71 2.11
N GLU A 198 17.13 3.91 2.01
CA GLU A 198 17.36 5.00 2.97
C GLU A 198 16.77 4.73 4.36
N ASN A 199 15.77 3.83 4.47
CA ASN A 199 15.13 3.44 5.72
C ASN A 199 15.55 2.05 6.21
N VAL A 200 16.34 1.34 5.44
CA VAL A 200 16.82 -0.04 5.71
C VAL A 200 15.64 -0.95 6.09
N SER A 201 14.63 -0.98 5.24
CA SER A 201 13.38 -1.71 5.41
C SER A 201 12.92 -2.27 4.06
N TYR A 202 12.14 -3.35 4.06
CA TYR A 202 11.49 -3.80 2.84
C TYR A 202 10.48 -2.76 2.34
N VAL A 203 10.25 -2.73 1.03
CA VAL A 203 9.15 -1.96 0.40
C VAL A 203 8.38 -2.86 -0.54
N VAL A 204 7.06 -2.89 -0.37
CA VAL A 204 6.11 -3.66 -1.19
C VAL A 204 5.18 -2.70 -1.90
N GLY A 205 5.39 -2.51 -3.18
CA GLY A 205 4.55 -1.70 -4.04
C GLY A 205 3.49 -2.55 -4.74
N ALA A 206 2.23 -2.41 -4.34
CA ALA A 206 1.11 -3.07 -4.99
C ALA A 206 0.47 -2.09 -5.98
N VAL A 207 0.68 -2.28 -7.27
CA VAL A 207 0.30 -1.31 -8.30
C VAL A 207 -0.83 -1.83 -9.16
N LEU A 208 -1.89 -1.03 -9.30
CA LEU A 208 -3.02 -1.33 -10.15
C LEU A 208 -2.56 -1.45 -11.61
N TYR A 209 -3.08 -2.46 -12.30
CA TYR A 209 -2.87 -2.67 -13.71
C TYR A 209 -4.11 -2.26 -14.51
N GLY A 210 -3.91 -1.68 -15.70
CA GLY A 210 -5.02 -1.32 -16.57
C GLY A 210 -4.63 -0.39 -17.70
N GLU A 211 -5.61 0.14 -18.37
CA GLU A 211 -5.41 1.09 -19.50
C GLU A 211 -4.67 2.35 -19.05
N TYR A 212 -5.01 2.85 -17.86
CA TYR A 212 -4.44 4.09 -17.30
C TYR A 212 -3.36 3.83 -16.24
N PHE A 213 -3.12 2.58 -15.84
CA PHE A 213 -2.26 2.24 -14.72
C PHE A 213 -1.13 1.29 -15.16
N THR A 214 0.07 1.55 -14.64
CA THR A 214 1.30 0.88 -15.07
C THR A 214 1.35 -0.61 -14.73
N GLY A 215 0.69 -1.06 -13.65
CA GLY A 215 1.07 -2.33 -13.06
C GLY A 215 2.51 -2.27 -12.56
N ARG A 216 3.30 -3.31 -12.84
CA ARG A 216 4.71 -3.40 -12.42
C ARG A 216 4.86 -3.37 -10.90
N SER A 217 3.93 -4.02 -10.18
CA SER A 217 4.05 -4.25 -8.73
C SER A 217 5.40 -4.87 -8.41
N LEU A 218 6.02 -4.47 -7.30
CA LEU A 218 7.39 -4.89 -6.99
C LEU A 218 7.61 -5.05 -5.47
N ILE A 219 8.59 -5.88 -5.13
CA ILE A 219 9.08 -6.06 -3.77
C ILE A 219 10.56 -5.71 -3.76
N VAL A 220 10.97 -4.84 -2.84
CA VAL A 220 12.33 -4.33 -2.72
C VAL A 220 12.89 -4.72 -1.35
N ASP A 221 14.12 -5.25 -1.32
CA ASP A 221 14.80 -5.59 -0.08
C ASP A 221 15.41 -4.35 0.63
N PRO A 222 15.83 -4.47 1.89
CA PRO A 222 16.39 -3.34 2.65
C PRO A 222 17.68 -2.71 2.07
N ARG A 223 18.30 -3.36 1.09
CA ARG A 223 19.49 -2.85 0.37
C ARG A 223 19.10 -2.06 -0.89
N GLY A 224 17.79 -1.94 -1.18
CA GLY A 224 17.26 -1.28 -2.37
C GLY A 224 17.24 -2.17 -3.62
N VAL A 225 17.42 -3.50 -3.49
CA VAL A 225 17.37 -4.45 -4.60
C VAL A 225 15.94 -4.91 -4.84
N VAL A 226 15.47 -4.84 -6.07
CA VAL A 226 14.18 -5.43 -6.47
C VAL A 226 14.31 -6.95 -6.47
N VAL A 227 13.64 -7.62 -5.56
CA VAL A 227 13.69 -9.09 -5.40
C VAL A 227 12.57 -9.80 -6.14
N ALA A 228 11.46 -9.12 -6.41
CA ALA A 228 10.38 -9.61 -7.24
C ALA A 228 9.67 -8.44 -7.94
N GLU A 229 9.25 -8.63 -9.17
CA GLU A 229 8.54 -7.61 -9.97
C GLU A 229 7.54 -8.28 -10.91
N ALA A 230 6.34 -7.70 -11.00
CA ALA A 230 5.33 -8.09 -11.97
C ALA A 230 5.68 -7.60 -13.38
N GLY A 231 5.39 -8.41 -14.38
CA GLY A 231 5.23 -7.92 -15.74
C GLY A 231 3.84 -7.33 -15.97
N PHE A 232 3.44 -7.23 -17.24
CA PHE A 232 2.09 -6.83 -17.61
C PHE A 232 1.04 -7.87 -17.24
N GLY A 233 -0.20 -7.42 -17.02
CA GLY A 233 -1.36 -8.28 -16.77
C GLY A 233 -1.66 -8.51 -15.29
N GLU A 234 -2.78 -9.18 -15.05
CA GLU A 234 -3.20 -9.56 -13.69
C GLU A 234 -2.38 -10.77 -13.25
N ARG A 235 -1.74 -10.67 -12.10
CA ARG A 235 -0.89 -11.73 -11.54
C ARG A 235 -0.62 -11.57 -10.05
N VAL A 236 -0.13 -12.64 -9.45
CA VAL A 236 0.44 -12.61 -8.11
C VAL A 236 1.96 -12.49 -8.23
N VAL A 237 2.55 -11.65 -7.38
CA VAL A 237 4.00 -11.53 -7.19
C VAL A 237 4.30 -11.83 -5.74
N GLU A 238 5.23 -12.74 -5.49
CA GLU A 238 5.54 -13.20 -4.15
C GLU A 238 7.04 -13.08 -3.86
N ALA A 239 7.33 -12.77 -2.62
CA ALA A 239 8.67 -12.87 -2.06
C ALA A 239 8.59 -13.21 -0.57
N VAL A 240 9.66 -13.82 -0.06
CA VAL A 240 9.87 -14.03 1.36
C VAL A 240 10.62 -12.82 1.91
N LEU A 241 10.09 -12.21 2.96
CA LEU A 241 10.79 -11.21 3.76
C LEU A 241 11.63 -11.96 4.80
N GLU A 242 12.95 -12.00 4.56
CA GLU A 242 13.90 -12.74 5.40
C GLU A 242 14.38 -11.86 6.57
N PRO A 243 14.23 -12.30 7.83
CA PRO A 243 14.71 -11.53 8.99
C PRO A 243 16.23 -11.34 8.97
N GLU A 244 16.98 -12.32 8.47
CA GLU A 244 18.44 -12.28 8.37
C GLU A 244 18.91 -11.20 7.40
N ILE A 245 18.23 -11.03 6.26
CA ILE A 245 18.55 -9.97 5.28
C ILE A 245 18.31 -8.60 5.90
N LEU A 246 17.19 -8.43 6.63
CA LEU A 246 16.86 -7.17 7.31
C LEU A 246 17.89 -6.86 8.42
N ALA A 247 18.20 -7.84 9.26
CA ALA A 247 19.14 -7.68 10.35
C ALA A 247 20.55 -7.37 9.85
N GLU A 248 21.02 -8.10 8.81
CA GLU A 248 22.32 -7.86 8.19
C GLU A 248 22.40 -6.45 7.57
N ALA A 249 21.37 -6.06 6.82
CA ALA A 249 21.32 -4.73 6.20
C ALA A 249 21.41 -3.62 7.26
N ARG A 250 20.64 -3.72 8.35
CA ARG A 250 20.64 -2.76 9.46
C ARG A 250 22.00 -2.73 10.17
N ARG A 251 22.65 -3.87 10.34
CA ARG A 251 24.00 -3.96 10.94
C ARG A 251 25.07 -3.33 10.07
N LEU A 252 25.03 -3.57 8.74
CA LEU A 252 26.03 -3.05 7.79
C LEU A 252 25.80 -1.59 7.42
N MET A 253 24.54 -1.15 7.42
CA MET A 253 24.12 0.21 7.08
C MET A 253 23.22 0.78 8.19
N PRO A 254 23.77 1.17 9.36
CA PRO A 254 22.95 1.70 10.46
C PRO A 254 22.53 3.15 10.19
N LEU A 255 21.87 3.39 9.05
CA LEU A 255 21.59 4.74 8.53
C LEU A 255 20.71 5.57 9.46
N LEU A 256 19.78 4.93 10.18
CA LEU A 256 18.89 5.62 11.12
C LEU A 256 19.66 6.12 12.37
N ASP A 257 20.67 5.36 12.80
CA ASP A 257 21.49 5.72 13.97
C ASP A 257 22.54 6.79 13.62
N LEU A 258 23.09 6.77 12.40
CA LEU A 258 24.08 7.71 11.91
C LEU A 258 23.51 9.09 11.56
N ARG A 259 22.20 9.28 11.67
CA ARG A 259 21.59 10.60 11.42
C ARG A 259 22.06 11.65 12.40
N ARG A 260 22.36 12.84 11.90
CA ARG A 260 22.78 13.99 12.68
C ARG A 260 21.56 14.68 13.35
N LYS A 261 20.94 13.97 14.32
CA LYS A 261 19.78 14.47 15.10
C LYS A 261 20.09 15.72 15.91
N ASP A 262 21.38 16.03 16.06
CA ASP A 262 21.90 17.27 16.64
C ASP A 262 21.81 18.47 15.68
N LEU A 263 21.74 18.26 14.37
CA LEU A 263 21.68 19.32 13.36
C LEU A 263 20.25 19.53 12.80
N TYR A 264 19.41 18.51 12.76
CA TYR A 264 18.06 18.61 12.23
C TYR A 264 17.13 17.58 12.87
N ARG A 265 15.85 17.91 12.91
CA ARG A 265 14.79 17.00 13.37
C ARG A 265 13.69 16.90 12.33
N LEU A 266 13.07 15.73 12.26
CA LEU A 266 11.81 15.50 11.59
C LEU A 266 10.79 15.14 12.69
N GLU A 267 9.78 15.97 12.85
CA GLU A 267 8.79 15.82 13.92
C GLU A 267 7.38 15.81 13.34
N LYS A 268 6.53 14.98 13.94
CA LYS A 268 5.09 15.03 13.73
C LYS A 268 4.52 16.17 14.58
N LEU A 269 3.73 17.06 13.99
CA LEU A 269 3.03 18.14 14.66
C LEU A 269 1.81 17.65 15.44
#